data_226cd228458f81898e15fb9e1ccaf199
#
_entry.id   226cd228458f81898e15fb9e1ccaf199
#
_cell.length_a   1.000
_cell.length_b   1.000
_cell.length_c   1.000
_cell.angle_alpha   90.00
_cell.angle_beta   90.00
_cell.angle_gamma   90.00
#
_symmetry.space_group_name_H-M   'P 1'
#
loop_
_entity.id
_entity.type
_entity.pdbx_description
1 polymer ?
#
loop_
_entity_poly.entity_id
_entity_poly.type
_entity_poly.pdbx_seq_one_letter_code
_entity_poly.pdbx_strand_id
1 'polypeptide(L)'
;MGPLIALVALAACSDVQASAAYCEQARQAEAAADPLKDDAVANDPAKLEAAMLERVQVYTALAAHAPTEIRDEARALQDAFARLYNALKAIGFDRTRANGDSGVRAVLDDAKVGAAVTALQSYGQKACGIPAP
;
A
#
# COMPACT_ATOMS: atom_id res chain seq x y z
N MET A 1 -40.19 17.22 -43.50
CA MET A 1 -40.21 16.31 -42.32
C MET A 1 -38.79 15.77 -42.16
N GLY A 2 -38.00 16.42 -41.26
CA GLY A 2 -36.66 15.96 -40.92
C GLY A 2 -36.70 15.12 -39.65
N PRO A 3 -35.94 14.04 -39.54
CA PRO A 3 -35.84 13.30 -38.26
C PRO A 3 -35.02 14.10 -37.29
N LEU A 4 -35.61 14.38 -36.12
CA LEU A 4 -34.92 14.86 -34.94
C LEU A 4 -33.97 13.75 -34.45
N ILE A 5 -32.69 13.95 -34.69
CA ILE A 5 -31.64 13.14 -34.03
C ILE A 5 -31.53 13.68 -32.60
N ALA A 6 -32.11 12.96 -31.66
CA ALA A 6 -31.87 13.18 -30.24
C ALA A 6 -30.42 12.79 -29.92
N LEU A 7 -29.56 13.80 -29.75
CA LEU A 7 -28.26 13.60 -29.13
C LEU A 7 -28.49 13.21 -27.66
N VAL A 8 -28.41 11.94 -27.37
CA VAL A 8 -28.25 11.46 -26.00
C VAL A 8 -26.84 11.83 -25.60
N ALA A 9 -26.70 12.93 -24.87
CA ALA A 9 -25.49 13.24 -24.16
C ALA A 9 -25.31 12.16 -23.09
N LEU A 10 -24.45 11.17 -23.37
CA LEU A 10 -23.89 10.31 -22.36
C LEU A 10 -23.05 11.20 -21.44
N ALA A 11 -23.66 11.65 -20.34
CA ALA A 11 -22.92 12.16 -19.21
C ALA A 11 -22.03 11.00 -18.76
N ALA A 12 -20.76 11.03 -19.16
CA ALA A 12 -19.73 10.19 -18.57
C ALA A 12 -19.60 10.62 -17.12
N CYS A 13 -20.33 9.95 -16.20
CA CYS A 13 -19.97 9.92 -14.81
C CYS A 13 -18.56 9.34 -14.77
N SER A 14 -17.56 10.19 -14.56
CA SER A 14 -16.21 9.77 -14.28
C SER A 14 -16.18 9.26 -12.85
N ASP A 15 -16.82 8.12 -12.61
CA ASP A 15 -16.54 7.31 -11.45
C ASP A 15 -15.10 6.85 -11.59
N VAL A 16 -14.26 7.26 -10.65
CA VAL A 16 -12.88 6.81 -10.56
C VAL A 16 -12.91 5.31 -10.30
N GLN A 17 -12.83 4.52 -11.37
CA GLN A 17 -12.72 3.07 -11.28
C GLN A 17 -11.26 2.69 -11.43
N ALA A 18 -10.68 2.18 -10.35
CA ALA A 18 -9.39 1.52 -10.43
C ALA A 18 -9.52 0.21 -11.21
N SER A 19 -8.42 -0.24 -11.84
CA SER A 19 -8.39 -1.55 -12.49
C SER A 19 -8.64 -2.68 -11.47
N ALA A 20 -9.20 -3.79 -11.93
CA ALA A 20 -9.41 -4.98 -11.09
C ALA A 20 -8.09 -5.49 -10.48
N ALA A 21 -6.98 -5.41 -11.24
CA ALA A 21 -5.65 -5.80 -10.78
C ALA A 21 -5.17 -4.93 -9.61
N TYR A 22 -5.36 -3.60 -9.68
CA TYR A 22 -5.03 -2.70 -8.57
C TYR A 22 -5.86 -3.02 -7.33
N CYS A 23 -7.18 -3.15 -7.49
CA CYS A 23 -8.08 -3.43 -6.37
C CYS A 23 -7.79 -4.75 -5.69
N GLU A 24 -7.37 -5.77 -6.43
CA GLU A 24 -6.95 -7.05 -5.85
C GLU A 24 -5.70 -6.88 -4.98
N GLN A 25 -4.67 -6.17 -5.48
CA GLN A 25 -3.47 -5.88 -4.71
C GLN A 25 -3.76 -5.00 -3.49
N ALA A 26 -4.66 -4.03 -3.62
CA ALA A 26 -5.08 -3.18 -2.51
C ALA A 26 -5.77 -3.99 -1.40
N ARG A 27 -6.65 -4.94 -1.75
CA ARG A 27 -7.27 -5.85 -0.77
C ARG A 27 -6.26 -6.74 -0.08
N GLN A 28 -5.28 -7.26 -0.80
CA GLN A 28 -4.18 -8.05 -0.20
C GLN A 28 -3.35 -7.22 0.77
N ALA A 29 -3.05 -5.98 0.43
CA ALA A 29 -2.31 -5.06 1.29
C ALA A 29 -3.07 -4.75 2.60
N GLU A 30 -4.39 -4.52 2.50
CA GLU A 30 -5.25 -4.25 3.68
C GLU A 30 -5.48 -5.49 4.55
N ALA A 31 -5.61 -6.66 3.94
CA ALA A 31 -5.83 -7.91 4.66
C ALA A 31 -4.60 -8.43 5.41
N ALA A 32 -3.40 -8.02 4.98
CA ALA A 32 -2.16 -8.47 5.59
C ALA A 32 -1.95 -7.80 6.96
N ALA A 33 -1.78 -8.61 8.01
CA ALA A 33 -1.44 -8.12 9.34
C ALA A 33 -0.10 -7.37 9.34
N ASP A 34 0.04 -6.39 10.22
CA ASP A 34 1.31 -5.70 10.42
C ASP A 34 2.32 -6.65 11.12
N PRO A 35 3.40 -7.05 10.43
CA PRO A 35 4.34 -8.02 10.99
C PRO A 35 5.05 -7.55 12.26
N LEU A 36 5.19 -6.24 12.45
CA LEU A 36 5.82 -5.67 13.65
C LEU A 36 4.89 -5.65 14.86
N LYS A 37 3.59 -5.78 14.65
CA LYS A 37 2.56 -5.83 15.70
C LYS A 37 2.11 -7.25 16.05
N ASP A 38 2.44 -8.23 15.23
CA ASP A 38 2.17 -9.64 15.51
C ASP A 38 3.33 -10.23 16.31
N ASP A 39 3.13 -10.46 17.59
CA ASP A 39 4.17 -10.96 18.49
C ASP A 39 4.73 -12.34 18.07
N ALA A 40 3.91 -13.20 17.46
CA ALA A 40 4.37 -14.51 16.99
C ALA A 40 5.28 -14.40 15.75
N VAL A 41 5.16 -13.33 15.01
CA VAL A 41 6.00 -13.02 13.84
C VAL A 41 7.19 -12.15 14.26
N ALA A 42 6.92 -11.06 14.96
CA ALA A 42 7.93 -10.05 15.29
C ALA A 42 9.04 -10.58 16.22
N ASN A 43 8.77 -11.57 17.05
CA ASN A 43 9.76 -12.17 17.95
C ASN A 43 10.56 -13.34 17.33
N ASP A 44 10.27 -13.70 16.09
CA ASP A 44 10.99 -14.72 15.33
C ASP A 44 11.64 -14.06 14.10
N PRO A 45 12.99 -13.89 14.10
CA PRO A 45 13.68 -13.20 13.01
C PRO A 45 13.40 -13.77 11.63
N ALA A 46 13.30 -15.10 11.50
CA ALA A 46 13.05 -15.75 10.21
C ALA A 46 11.61 -15.50 9.72
N LYS A 47 10.64 -15.52 10.62
CA LYS A 47 9.25 -15.18 10.29
C LYS A 47 9.09 -13.71 9.97
N LEU A 48 9.76 -12.83 10.71
CA LEU A 48 9.72 -11.40 10.46
C LEU A 48 10.34 -11.07 9.09
N GLU A 49 11.48 -11.68 8.76
CA GLU A 49 12.10 -11.52 7.44
C GLU A 49 11.15 -11.96 6.31
N ALA A 50 10.54 -13.15 6.42
CA ALA A 50 9.62 -13.66 5.42
C ALA A 50 8.37 -12.76 5.26
N ALA A 51 7.78 -12.32 6.37
CA ALA A 51 6.61 -11.44 6.35
C ALA A 51 6.93 -10.05 5.78
N MET A 52 8.09 -9.49 6.08
CA MET A 52 8.54 -8.22 5.51
C MET A 52 8.84 -8.33 4.02
N LEU A 53 9.42 -9.45 3.57
CA LEU A 53 9.65 -9.69 2.14
C LEU A 53 8.32 -9.78 1.38
N GLU A 54 7.33 -10.47 1.94
CA GLU A 54 5.97 -10.52 1.38
C GLU A 54 5.36 -9.11 1.25
N ARG A 55 5.53 -8.25 2.26
CA ARG A 55 5.09 -6.85 2.21
C ARG A 55 5.76 -6.08 1.08
N VAL A 56 7.06 -6.23 0.91
CA VAL A 56 7.79 -5.61 -0.23
C VAL A 56 7.20 -6.05 -1.56
N GLN A 57 6.89 -7.33 -1.72
CA GLN A 57 6.30 -7.89 -2.95
C GLN A 57 4.89 -7.33 -3.20
N VAL A 58 4.03 -7.28 -2.18
CA VAL A 58 2.67 -6.75 -2.28
C VAL A 58 2.68 -5.28 -2.70
N TYR A 59 3.51 -4.45 -2.08
CA TYR A 59 3.57 -3.03 -2.43
C TYR A 59 4.29 -2.77 -3.77
N THR A 60 5.20 -3.65 -4.18
CA THR A 60 5.77 -3.62 -5.54
C THR A 60 4.69 -3.89 -6.60
N ALA A 61 3.86 -4.90 -6.38
CA ALA A 61 2.74 -5.20 -7.27
C ALA A 61 1.67 -4.10 -7.26
N LEU A 62 1.36 -3.54 -6.08
CA LEU A 62 0.43 -2.41 -5.95
C LEU A 62 0.90 -1.20 -6.77
N ALA A 63 2.18 -0.82 -6.64
CA ALA A 63 2.76 0.29 -7.39
C ALA A 63 2.76 0.04 -8.90
N ALA A 64 3.01 -1.20 -9.33
CA ALA A 64 3.00 -1.57 -10.75
C ALA A 64 1.61 -1.43 -11.39
N HIS A 65 0.53 -1.64 -10.63
CA HIS A 65 -0.86 -1.54 -11.11
C HIS A 65 -1.53 -0.21 -10.73
N ALA A 66 -0.83 0.68 -10.03
CA ALA A 66 -1.43 1.91 -9.54
C ALA A 66 -1.83 2.86 -10.69
N PRO A 67 -3.08 3.35 -10.71
CA PRO A 67 -3.51 4.38 -11.63
C PRO A 67 -2.77 5.69 -11.37
N THR A 68 -2.80 6.60 -12.35
CA THR A 68 -2.01 7.85 -12.32
C THR A 68 -2.28 8.66 -11.06
N GLU A 69 -3.54 8.69 -10.59
CA GLU A 69 -3.99 9.52 -9.46
C GLU A 69 -3.36 9.14 -8.12
N ILE A 70 -2.87 7.90 -7.98
CA ILE A 70 -2.35 7.37 -6.71
C ILE A 70 -0.96 6.73 -6.88
N ARG A 71 -0.36 6.86 -8.04
CA ARG A 71 0.89 6.17 -8.38
C ARG A 71 2.07 6.64 -7.53
N ASP A 72 2.15 7.91 -7.24
CA ASP A 72 3.26 8.46 -6.47
C ASP A 72 3.20 7.99 -5.01
N GLU A 73 2.00 7.91 -4.43
CA GLU A 73 1.78 7.37 -3.10
C GLU A 73 2.08 5.88 -3.04
N ALA A 74 1.67 5.11 -4.05
CA ALA A 74 1.97 3.68 -4.13
C ALA A 74 3.49 3.43 -4.24
N ARG A 75 4.21 4.22 -5.02
CA ARG A 75 5.68 4.17 -5.11
C ARG A 75 6.35 4.58 -3.80
N ALA A 76 5.83 5.60 -3.13
CA ALA A 76 6.35 6.02 -1.84
C ALA A 76 6.26 4.90 -0.80
N LEU A 77 5.17 4.12 -0.77
CA LEU A 77 5.06 2.95 0.10
C LEU A 77 5.95 1.79 -0.36
N GLN A 78 6.07 1.53 -1.65
CA GLN A 78 7.02 0.54 -2.17
C GLN A 78 8.44 0.84 -1.68
N ASP A 79 8.90 2.08 -1.82
CA ASP A 79 10.22 2.51 -1.36
C ASP A 79 10.36 2.43 0.17
N ALA A 80 9.31 2.80 0.90
CA ALA A 80 9.31 2.73 2.36
C ALA A 80 9.46 1.30 2.86
N PHE A 81 8.72 0.34 2.31
CA PHE A 81 8.84 -1.07 2.70
C PHE A 81 10.19 -1.67 2.31
N ALA A 82 10.76 -1.29 1.16
CA ALA A 82 12.10 -1.71 0.78
C ALA A 82 13.17 -1.16 1.74
N ARG A 83 13.08 0.11 2.13
CA ARG A 83 13.97 0.72 3.13
C ARG A 83 13.82 0.08 4.51
N LEU A 84 12.59 -0.18 4.93
CA LEU A 84 12.30 -0.84 6.21
C LEU A 84 12.87 -2.26 6.24
N TYR A 85 12.67 -3.04 5.17
CA TYR A 85 13.27 -4.36 5.03
C TYR A 85 14.79 -4.31 5.17
N ASN A 86 15.45 -3.39 4.47
CA ASN A 86 16.90 -3.24 4.53
C ASN A 86 17.40 -2.80 5.92
N ALA A 87 16.68 -1.91 6.60
CA ALA A 87 17.01 -1.50 7.95
C ALA A 87 16.88 -2.66 8.95
N LEU A 88 15.79 -3.45 8.86
CA LEU A 88 15.61 -4.65 9.69
C LEU A 88 16.67 -5.72 9.39
N LYS A 89 17.02 -5.92 8.13
CA LYS A 89 18.08 -6.85 7.72
C LYS A 89 19.43 -6.48 8.35
N ALA A 90 19.77 -5.20 8.38
CA ALA A 90 21.02 -4.70 8.97
C ALA A 90 21.16 -5.01 10.47
N ILE A 91 20.03 -5.20 11.17
CA ILE A 91 19.99 -5.56 12.60
C ILE A 91 19.56 -7.02 12.83
N GLY A 92 19.56 -7.85 11.78
CA GLY A 92 19.24 -9.28 11.86
C GLY A 92 17.76 -9.57 12.15
N PHE A 93 16.83 -8.68 11.79
CA PHE A 93 15.39 -8.76 12.10
C PHE A 93 15.12 -8.92 13.60
N ASP A 94 15.97 -8.35 14.44
CA ASP A 94 15.83 -8.35 15.87
C ASP A 94 14.85 -7.25 16.32
N ARG A 95 13.66 -7.65 16.77
CA ARG A 95 12.62 -6.72 17.23
C ARG A 95 13.10 -5.83 18.38
N THR A 96 13.89 -6.36 19.28
CA THR A 96 14.37 -5.59 20.44
C THR A 96 15.27 -4.43 20.00
N ARG A 97 16.11 -4.68 19.00
CA ARG A 97 16.96 -3.65 18.39
C ARG A 97 16.18 -2.69 17.52
N ALA A 98 15.14 -3.17 16.82
CA ALA A 98 14.33 -2.36 15.90
C ALA A 98 13.70 -1.14 16.59
N ASN A 99 13.27 -1.25 17.83
CA ASN A 99 12.62 -0.16 18.57
C ASN A 99 13.52 1.08 18.77
N GLY A 100 14.84 0.89 18.84
CA GLY A 100 15.82 1.96 19.00
C GLY A 100 16.67 2.24 17.76
N ASP A 101 16.48 1.49 16.69
CA ASP A 101 17.29 1.62 15.48
C ASP A 101 16.89 2.86 14.67
N SER A 102 17.88 3.71 14.34
CA SER A 102 17.64 4.95 13.64
C SER A 102 17.17 4.76 12.19
N GLY A 103 17.61 3.68 11.53
CA GLY A 103 17.19 3.36 10.17
C GLY A 103 15.73 2.90 10.11
N VAL A 104 15.32 2.08 11.09
CA VAL A 104 13.92 1.66 11.25
C VAL A 104 13.03 2.87 11.57
N ARG A 105 13.43 3.70 12.54
CA ARG A 105 12.70 4.89 12.95
C ARG A 105 12.56 5.91 11.82
N ALA A 106 13.59 6.08 10.99
CA ALA A 106 13.55 6.98 9.84
C ALA A 106 12.43 6.64 8.84
N VAL A 107 12.04 5.38 8.74
CA VAL A 107 10.91 4.96 7.90
C VAL A 107 9.59 5.08 8.63
N LEU A 108 9.51 4.56 9.86
CA LEU A 108 8.26 4.52 10.62
C LEU A 108 7.75 5.90 11.01
N ASP A 109 8.65 6.86 11.24
CA ASP A 109 8.33 8.23 11.64
C ASP A 109 8.26 9.21 10.44
N ASP A 110 8.42 8.72 9.21
CA ASP A 110 8.37 9.54 8.01
C ASP A 110 6.92 10.02 7.72
N ALA A 111 6.69 11.33 7.86
CA ALA A 111 5.38 11.92 7.61
C ALA A 111 4.86 11.72 6.18
N LYS A 112 5.75 11.61 5.19
CA LYS A 112 5.38 11.33 3.79
C LYS A 112 4.86 9.91 3.64
N VAL A 113 5.44 8.95 4.36
CA VAL A 113 4.96 7.56 4.40
C VAL A 113 3.56 7.51 5.03
N GLY A 114 3.37 8.18 6.15
CA GLY A 114 2.05 8.28 6.80
C GLY A 114 0.98 8.90 5.89
N ALA A 115 1.32 9.97 5.18
CA ALA A 115 0.43 10.62 4.23
C ALA A 115 0.09 9.68 3.04
N ALA A 116 1.06 8.93 2.52
CA ALA A 116 0.83 7.96 1.45
C ALA A 116 -0.09 6.81 1.90
N VAL A 117 0.07 6.30 3.12
CA VAL A 117 -0.84 5.29 3.71
C VAL A 117 -2.28 5.82 3.72
N THR A 118 -2.49 7.02 4.26
CA THR A 118 -3.82 7.63 4.34
C THR A 118 -4.44 7.83 2.95
N ALA A 119 -3.66 8.31 1.98
CA ALA A 119 -4.13 8.53 0.62
C ALA A 119 -4.53 7.22 -0.08
N LEU A 120 -3.72 6.15 0.07
CA LEU A 120 -4.02 4.84 -0.51
C LEU A 120 -5.25 4.20 0.13
N GLN A 121 -5.41 4.30 1.45
CA GLN A 121 -6.61 3.82 2.14
C GLN A 121 -7.87 4.54 1.65
N SER A 122 -7.83 5.86 1.58
CA SER A 122 -8.94 6.68 1.07
C SER A 122 -9.28 6.34 -0.39
N TYR A 123 -8.28 6.16 -1.22
CA TYR A 123 -8.48 5.76 -2.62
C TYR A 123 -9.09 4.36 -2.73
N GLY A 124 -8.57 3.39 -1.95
CA GLY A 124 -9.10 2.02 -1.91
C GLY A 124 -10.57 1.95 -1.51
N GLN A 125 -10.97 2.77 -0.54
CA GLN A 125 -12.38 2.89 -0.13
C GLN A 125 -13.26 3.40 -1.27
N LYS A 126 -12.84 4.47 -1.96
CA LYS A 126 -13.62 5.11 -3.01
C LYS A 126 -13.63 4.33 -4.32
N ALA A 127 -12.48 3.82 -4.75
CA ALA A 127 -12.30 3.23 -6.08
C ALA A 127 -12.45 1.70 -6.10
N CYS A 128 -12.22 1.02 -4.97
CA CYS A 128 -12.25 -0.44 -4.85
C CYS A 128 -13.30 -0.97 -3.88
N GLY A 129 -14.04 -0.10 -3.21
CA GLY A 129 -15.03 -0.49 -2.20
C GLY A 129 -14.43 -1.23 -1.00
N ILE A 130 -13.16 -0.96 -0.66
CA ILE A 130 -12.50 -1.54 0.51
C ILE A 130 -13.07 -0.88 1.76
N PRO A 131 -13.52 -1.63 2.78
CA PRO A 131 -14.04 -1.03 4.02
C PRO A 131 -12.97 -0.19 4.73
N ALA A 132 -13.40 0.84 5.46
CA ALA A 132 -12.52 1.58 6.36
C ALA A 132 -11.97 0.63 7.45
N PRO A 133 -10.72 0.81 7.90
CA PRO A 133 -10.11 0.01 8.97
C PRO A 133 -10.79 0.22 10.32
#